data_0b37b7d499ab0cb7359afbdd13f9f166
#
_entry.id   0b37b7d499ab0cb7359afbdd13f9f166
#
_cell.length_a   1.000
_cell.length_b   1.000
_cell.length_c   1.000
_cell.angle_alpha   90.00
_cell.angle_beta   90.00
_cell.angle_gamma   90.00
#
_symmetry.space_group_name_H-M   'P 1'
#
loop_
_entity.id
_entity.type
_entity.pdbx_description
1 polymer ?
#
loop_
_entity_poly.entity_id
_entity_poly.type
_entity_poly.pdbx_seq_one_letter_code
_entity_poly.pdbx_strand_id
1 'polypeptide(L)'
;MFREFKVGELFTLTGLKQVKSQKNVVESETGIPFVVQSTKNNMVKCHADRQALLDGGENVYDGNTIVLGVTLPAVSYQEFEFGASQVITAHRDDLNPLRGLYLATAMSKSLLPKYSYTNKPGIQKYKEDVIQLPVKPGTDELNYTEDDIDWDYMDVYARVMEKQVIADVVDYKNEVIETTKVIVKK
;
A
#
# COMPACT_ATOMS: atom_id res chain seq x y z
N MET A 1 -17.37 9.93 11.69
CA MET A 1 -17.56 8.77 12.60
C MET A 1 -16.84 7.58 11.95
N PHE A 2 -16.41 6.56 12.72
CA PHE A 2 -15.71 5.36 12.18
C PHE A 2 -16.42 4.11 12.67
N ARG A 3 -16.37 3.05 11.83
CA ARG A 3 -16.90 1.72 12.14
C ARG A 3 -15.90 0.65 11.72
N GLU A 4 -16.05 -0.54 12.27
CA GLU A 4 -15.20 -1.70 12.01
C GLU A 4 -15.75 -2.52 10.84
N PHE A 5 -14.86 -2.85 9.91
CA PHE A 5 -15.19 -3.69 8.75
C PHE A 5 -14.17 -4.81 8.62
N LYS A 6 -14.64 -6.02 8.34
CA LYS A 6 -13.75 -7.15 8.09
C LYS A 6 -13.03 -6.99 6.75
N VAL A 7 -11.73 -7.21 6.77
CA VAL A 7 -10.89 -7.13 5.57
C VAL A 7 -11.37 -8.10 4.49
N GLY A 8 -11.75 -9.33 4.89
CA GLY A 8 -12.21 -10.34 3.95
C GLY A 8 -13.60 -10.09 3.34
N GLU A 9 -14.38 -9.16 3.90
CA GLU A 9 -15.65 -8.71 3.32
C GLU A 9 -15.43 -7.59 2.31
N LEU A 10 -14.40 -6.77 2.51
CA LEU A 10 -14.08 -5.64 1.65
C LEU A 10 -13.14 -5.98 0.49
N PHE A 11 -12.30 -7.00 0.63
CA PHE A 11 -11.22 -7.31 -0.30
C PHE A 11 -11.17 -8.78 -0.68
N THR A 12 -10.85 -9.03 -1.94
CA THR A 12 -10.41 -10.35 -2.40
C THR A 12 -8.92 -10.51 -2.08
N LEU A 13 -8.59 -11.44 -1.18
CA LEU A 13 -7.20 -11.70 -0.78
C LEU A 13 -6.62 -12.88 -1.56
N THR A 14 -5.47 -12.66 -2.22
CA THR A 14 -4.77 -13.68 -3.01
C THR A 14 -3.31 -13.79 -2.59
N GLY A 15 -2.85 -14.98 -2.25
CA GLY A 15 -1.45 -15.25 -1.93
C GLY A 15 -0.61 -15.41 -3.19
N LEU A 16 0.44 -14.63 -3.31
CA LEU A 16 1.40 -14.74 -4.40
C LEU A 16 2.56 -15.64 -3.99
N LYS A 17 2.96 -16.49 -4.91
CA LYS A 17 4.06 -17.45 -4.68
C LYS A 17 5.41 -16.75 -4.68
N GLN A 18 6.41 -17.42 -4.12
CA GLN A 18 7.80 -17.03 -4.28
C GLN A 18 8.21 -17.14 -5.74
N VAL A 19 9.06 -16.21 -6.22
CA VAL A 19 9.66 -16.34 -7.56
C VAL A 19 10.39 -17.65 -7.72
N LYS A 20 10.32 -18.22 -8.92
CA LYS A 20 10.97 -19.50 -9.28
C LYS A 20 12.49 -19.42 -9.15
N SER A 21 13.06 -18.27 -9.53
CA SER A 21 14.49 -18.00 -9.42
C SER A 21 14.77 -16.52 -9.15
N GLN A 22 15.68 -16.24 -8.22
CA GLN A 22 16.17 -14.87 -8.01
C GLN A 22 16.92 -14.30 -9.23
N LYS A 23 17.44 -15.17 -10.12
CA LYS A 23 18.09 -14.77 -11.38
C LYS A 23 17.13 -14.14 -12.37
N ASN A 24 15.82 -14.42 -12.25
CA ASN A 24 14.78 -13.83 -13.09
C ASN A 24 14.49 -12.37 -12.72
N VAL A 25 14.93 -11.94 -11.53
CA VAL A 25 14.78 -10.56 -11.04
C VAL A 25 16.01 -9.76 -11.45
N VAL A 26 16.03 -9.32 -12.70
CA VAL A 26 17.10 -8.49 -13.26
C VAL A 26 16.80 -7.03 -12.93
N GLU A 27 17.70 -6.36 -12.22
CA GLU A 27 17.51 -4.95 -11.85
C GLU A 27 17.61 -4.04 -13.08
N SER A 28 16.75 -3.03 -13.15
CA SER A 28 16.68 -2.05 -14.23
C SER A 28 16.20 -0.69 -13.69
N GLU A 29 16.88 0.40 -14.04
CA GLU A 29 16.51 1.75 -13.63
C GLU A 29 15.12 2.18 -14.16
N THR A 30 14.71 1.64 -15.31
CA THR A 30 13.42 1.90 -15.96
C THR A 30 12.44 0.76 -15.77
N GLY A 31 12.75 -0.19 -14.90
CA GLY A 31 11.93 -1.36 -14.62
C GLY A 31 10.70 -1.07 -13.76
N ILE A 32 9.88 -2.10 -13.58
CA ILE A 32 8.72 -2.07 -12.69
C ILE A 32 9.13 -2.35 -11.23
N PRO A 33 8.39 -1.85 -10.22
CA PRO A 33 8.63 -2.19 -8.82
C PRO A 33 8.64 -3.71 -8.62
N PHE A 34 9.63 -4.22 -7.88
CA PHE A 34 9.65 -5.61 -7.44
C PHE A 34 9.41 -5.68 -5.93
N VAL A 35 8.23 -6.16 -5.57
CA VAL A 35 7.67 -6.10 -4.23
C VAL A 35 7.97 -7.38 -3.45
N VAL A 36 8.48 -7.21 -2.24
CA VAL A 36 8.79 -8.30 -1.30
C VAL A 36 8.31 -7.95 0.10
N GLN A 37 8.31 -8.90 1.02
CA GLN A 37 8.00 -8.64 2.42
C GLN A 37 9.04 -7.72 3.03
N SER A 38 8.70 -6.45 3.19
CA SER A 38 9.54 -5.41 3.78
C SER A 38 8.67 -4.36 4.46
N THR A 39 9.15 -3.78 5.54
CA THR A 39 8.50 -2.62 6.21
C THR A 39 9.05 -1.28 5.70
N LYS A 40 9.93 -1.31 4.70
CA LYS A 40 10.61 -0.14 4.16
C LYS A 40 10.29 0.04 2.68
N ASN A 41 10.48 1.27 2.19
CA ASN A 41 10.42 1.63 0.78
C ASN A 41 9.16 1.12 0.08
N ASN A 42 7.99 1.27 0.70
CA ASN A 42 6.71 0.80 0.17
C ASN A 42 6.73 -0.69 -0.25
N MET A 43 7.48 -1.53 0.49
CA MET A 43 7.75 -2.94 0.19
C MET A 43 8.56 -3.19 -1.10
N VAL A 44 9.01 -2.16 -1.81
CA VAL A 44 9.81 -2.29 -3.04
C VAL A 44 11.27 -2.62 -2.69
N LYS A 45 11.76 -3.75 -3.20
CA LYS A 45 13.16 -4.18 -3.06
C LYS A 45 14.06 -3.49 -4.07
N CYS A 46 13.62 -3.47 -5.32
CA CYS A 46 14.33 -2.89 -6.48
C CYS A 46 13.30 -2.61 -7.59
N HIS A 47 13.73 -1.98 -8.67
CA HIS A 47 13.00 -2.03 -9.94
C HIS A 47 13.57 -3.16 -10.78
N ALA A 48 12.72 -4.00 -11.35
CA ALA A 48 13.10 -5.16 -12.14
C ALA A 48 12.70 -4.98 -13.60
N ASP A 49 13.52 -5.51 -14.50
CA ASP A 49 13.19 -5.58 -15.92
C ASP A 49 11.94 -6.45 -16.11
N ARG A 50 10.89 -5.84 -16.66
CA ARG A 50 9.59 -6.49 -16.87
C ARG A 50 9.71 -7.71 -17.80
N GLN A 51 10.48 -7.57 -18.89
CA GLN A 51 10.60 -8.63 -19.88
C GLN A 51 11.40 -9.82 -19.31
N ALA A 52 12.46 -9.55 -18.56
CA ALA A 52 13.24 -10.60 -17.90
C ALA A 52 12.41 -11.42 -16.90
N LEU A 53 11.48 -10.76 -16.17
CA LEU A 53 10.53 -11.48 -15.31
C LEU A 53 9.64 -12.42 -16.12
N LEU A 54 9.05 -11.94 -17.21
CA LEU A 54 8.18 -12.74 -18.08
C LEU A 54 8.91 -13.88 -18.76
N ASP A 55 10.10 -13.63 -19.30
CA ASP A 55 10.96 -14.64 -19.94
C ASP A 55 11.41 -15.72 -18.96
N GLY A 56 11.62 -15.34 -17.68
CA GLY A 56 11.86 -16.25 -16.57
C GLY A 56 10.60 -17.03 -16.13
N GLY A 57 9.44 -16.74 -16.72
CA GLY A 57 8.15 -17.34 -16.37
C GLY A 57 7.62 -16.88 -15.02
N GLU A 58 8.02 -15.70 -14.55
CA GLU A 58 7.44 -15.03 -13.39
C GLU A 58 6.18 -14.25 -13.79
N ASN A 59 5.39 -13.86 -12.79
CA ASN A 59 4.19 -13.07 -13.03
C ASN A 59 4.47 -11.59 -12.81
N VAL A 60 3.78 -10.78 -13.60
CA VAL A 60 3.59 -9.35 -13.38
C VAL A 60 2.14 -9.15 -12.98
N TYR A 61 1.90 -8.31 -12.00
CA TYR A 61 0.59 -8.07 -11.39
C TYR A 61 0.13 -6.66 -11.68
N ASP A 62 -1.18 -6.49 -11.82
CA ASP A 62 -1.79 -5.19 -12.06
C ASP A 62 -1.60 -4.26 -10.86
N GLY A 63 -1.47 -2.97 -11.17
CA GLY A 63 -1.49 -1.90 -10.17
C GLY A 63 -2.84 -1.73 -9.47
N ASN A 64 -3.05 -0.60 -8.82
CA ASN A 64 -4.21 -0.34 -7.96
C ASN A 64 -4.46 -1.47 -6.95
N THR A 65 -3.39 -1.95 -6.33
CA THR A 65 -3.44 -3.14 -5.47
C THR A 65 -2.77 -2.85 -4.12
N ILE A 66 -3.44 -3.22 -3.03
CA ILE A 66 -2.83 -3.23 -1.70
C ILE A 66 -2.08 -4.55 -1.52
N VAL A 67 -0.86 -4.48 -1.02
CA VAL A 67 0.00 -5.64 -0.79
C VAL A 67 0.27 -5.80 0.70
N LEU A 68 0.12 -7.04 1.18
CA LEU A 68 0.28 -7.45 2.57
C LEU A 68 1.40 -8.48 2.70
N GLY A 69 2.15 -8.41 3.79
CA GLY A 69 3.17 -9.40 4.11
C GLY A 69 2.57 -10.73 4.57
N VAL A 70 3.19 -11.84 4.23
CA VAL A 70 2.76 -13.21 4.63
C VAL A 70 3.29 -13.60 6.00
N THR A 71 4.54 -13.27 6.29
CA THR A 71 5.22 -13.64 7.54
C THR A 71 5.71 -12.43 8.33
N LEU A 72 6.00 -11.35 7.65
CA LEU A 72 6.33 -10.06 8.23
C LEU A 72 5.13 -9.14 8.09
N PRO A 73 4.63 -8.53 9.17
CA PRO A 73 3.54 -7.57 9.07
C PRO A 73 4.03 -6.34 8.28
N ALA A 74 3.50 -6.18 7.08
CA ALA A 74 3.80 -5.06 6.20
C ALA A 74 2.58 -4.80 5.31
N VAL A 75 2.36 -3.55 4.97
CA VAL A 75 1.29 -3.10 4.08
C VAL A 75 1.84 -2.04 3.15
N SER A 76 1.53 -2.13 1.87
CA SER A 76 1.83 -1.11 0.88
C SER A 76 0.70 -0.97 -0.13
N TYR A 77 0.67 0.13 -0.85
CA TYR A 77 -0.17 0.31 -2.03
C TYR A 77 0.73 0.42 -3.26
N GLN A 78 0.42 -0.37 -4.28
CA GLN A 78 1.12 -0.35 -5.55
C GLN A 78 0.18 0.25 -6.61
N GLU A 79 0.51 1.45 -7.07
CA GLU A 79 -0.29 2.19 -8.04
C GLU A 79 -0.18 1.61 -9.44
N PHE A 80 1.04 1.20 -9.82
CA PHE A 80 1.36 0.68 -11.15
C PHE A 80 1.59 -0.83 -11.12
N GLU A 81 1.74 -1.45 -12.30
CA GLU A 81 2.10 -2.86 -12.41
C GLU A 81 3.40 -3.17 -11.67
N PHE A 82 3.51 -4.36 -11.12
CA PHE A 82 4.65 -4.76 -10.30
C PHE A 82 4.94 -6.25 -10.39
N GLY A 83 6.20 -6.63 -10.21
CA GLY A 83 6.60 -8.00 -9.90
C GLY A 83 6.54 -8.24 -8.40
N ALA A 84 6.34 -9.47 -7.96
CA ALA A 84 6.29 -9.76 -6.52
C ALA A 84 6.80 -11.15 -6.15
N SER A 85 7.24 -11.29 -4.91
CA SER A 85 7.62 -12.57 -4.32
C SER A 85 7.07 -12.73 -2.91
N GLN A 86 6.25 -13.78 -2.73
CA GLN A 86 5.76 -14.24 -1.42
C GLN A 86 5.04 -13.15 -0.61
N VAL A 87 4.06 -12.52 -1.21
CA VAL A 87 3.17 -11.53 -0.58
C VAL A 87 1.70 -11.91 -0.75
N ILE A 88 0.80 -11.16 -0.16
CA ILE A 88 -0.65 -11.28 -0.36
C ILE A 88 -1.13 -9.99 -1.02
N THR A 89 -1.92 -10.09 -2.08
CA THR A 89 -2.65 -8.95 -2.63
C THR A 89 -4.04 -8.85 -2.03
N ALA A 90 -4.48 -7.63 -1.78
CA ALA A 90 -5.85 -7.31 -1.40
C ALA A 90 -6.43 -6.41 -2.50
N HIS A 91 -7.31 -6.99 -3.29
CA HIS A 91 -7.90 -6.37 -4.47
C HIS A 91 -9.36 -5.98 -4.23
N ARG A 92 -9.76 -4.84 -4.81
CA ARG A 92 -11.14 -4.39 -5.00
C ARG A 92 -11.23 -3.55 -6.27
N ASP A 93 -12.36 -3.66 -6.96
CA ASP A 93 -12.53 -3.09 -8.31
C ASP A 93 -12.61 -1.56 -8.33
N ASP A 94 -13.03 -0.94 -7.23
CA ASP A 94 -13.23 0.51 -7.10
C ASP A 94 -12.04 1.26 -6.47
N LEU A 95 -10.85 0.63 -6.40
CA LEU A 95 -9.65 1.31 -5.97
C LEU A 95 -9.23 2.38 -6.97
N ASN A 96 -8.80 3.51 -6.43
CA ASN A 96 -8.06 4.56 -7.12
C ASN A 96 -6.84 4.94 -6.25
N PRO A 97 -5.87 5.71 -6.76
CA PRO A 97 -4.66 6.02 -6.00
C PRO A 97 -4.91 6.64 -4.62
N LEU A 98 -5.85 7.57 -4.50
CA LEU A 98 -6.17 8.24 -3.22
C LEU A 98 -6.78 7.27 -2.22
N ARG A 99 -7.79 6.51 -2.66
CA ARG A 99 -8.47 5.49 -1.84
C ARG A 99 -7.52 4.37 -1.45
N GLY A 100 -6.68 3.92 -2.38
CA GLY A 100 -5.67 2.89 -2.14
C GLY A 100 -4.66 3.31 -1.06
N LEU A 101 -4.15 4.53 -1.11
CA LEU A 101 -3.26 5.10 -0.07
C LEU A 101 -3.96 5.20 1.29
N TYR A 102 -5.20 5.67 1.32
CA TYR A 102 -5.98 5.75 2.56
C TYR A 102 -6.18 4.37 3.18
N LEU A 103 -6.67 3.40 2.40
CA LEU A 103 -6.96 2.05 2.85
C LEU A 103 -5.68 1.30 3.29
N ALA A 104 -4.58 1.42 2.54
CA ALA A 104 -3.30 0.86 2.96
C ALA A 104 -2.83 1.43 4.30
N THR A 105 -3.05 2.74 4.53
CA THR A 105 -2.73 3.39 5.81
C THR A 105 -3.63 2.89 6.94
N ALA A 106 -4.94 2.78 6.70
CA ALA A 106 -5.91 2.24 7.66
C ALA A 106 -5.58 0.78 8.02
N MET A 107 -5.26 -0.05 7.02
CA MET A 107 -4.78 -1.41 7.22
C MET A 107 -3.48 -1.45 8.03
N SER A 108 -2.49 -0.65 7.68
CA SER A 108 -1.24 -0.57 8.43
C SER A 108 -1.49 -0.29 9.91
N LYS A 109 -2.34 0.69 10.19
CA LYS A 109 -2.66 1.12 11.55
C LYS A 109 -3.38 0.04 12.36
N SER A 110 -4.29 -0.70 11.73
CA SER A 110 -5.12 -1.71 12.38
C SER A 110 -4.44 -3.08 12.47
N LEU A 111 -3.65 -3.46 11.45
CA LEU A 111 -3.12 -4.82 11.31
C LEU A 111 -1.70 -4.99 11.85
N LEU A 112 -0.79 -4.03 11.60
CA LEU A 112 0.61 -4.21 11.97
C LEU A 112 0.81 -4.44 13.47
N PRO A 113 0.10 -3.78 14.40
CA PRO A 113 0.26 -4.02 15.84
C PRO A 113 -0.15 -5.41 16.31
N LYS A 114 -0.99 -6.12 15.53
CA LYS A 114 -1.51 -7.46 15.88
C LYS A 114 -0.50 -8.57 15.62
N TYR A 115 0.51 -8.32 14.76
CA TYR A 115 1.38 -9.35 14.24
C TYR A 115 2.85 -9.13 14.63
N SER A 116 3.58 -10.23 14.70
CA SER A 116 5.00 -10.27 15.02
C SER A 116 5.64 -11.50 14.40
N TYR A 117 6.95 -11.68 14.61
CA TYR A 117 7.65 -12.89 14.18
C TYR A 117 7.05 -14.17 14.78
N THR A 118 6.57 -14.10 16.02
CA THR A 118 5.96 -15.26 16.75
C THR A 118 4.46 -15.41 16.45
N ASN A 119 3.79 -14.33 16.08
CA ASN A 119 2.39 -14.33 15.65
C ASN A 119 2.29 -13.85 14.21
N LYS A 120 2.69 -14.71 13.27
CA LYS A 120 2.73 -14.37 11.85
C LYS A 120 1.34 -14.11 11.30
N PRO A 121 1.21 -13.10 10.41
CA PRO A 121 -0.01 -12.90 9.63
C PRO A 121 -0.23 -14.05 8.63
N GLY A 122 -1.25 -13.92 7.82
CA GLY A 122 -1.58 -14.86 6.74
C GLY A 122 -3.01 -14.61 6.25
N ILE A 123 -3.36 -15.16 5.09
CA ILE A 123 -4.64 -14.88 4.42
C ILE A 123 -5.84 -15.06 5.35
N GLN A 124 -5.92 -16.19 6.06
CA GLN A 124 -7.08 -16.49 6.90
C GLN A 124 -7.21 -15.50 8.06
N LYS A 125 -6.10 -15.13 8.69
CA LYS A 125 -6.10 -14.14 9.76
C LYS A 125 -6.49 -12.75 9.23
N TYR A 126 -5.91 -12.33 8.11
CA TYR A 126 -6.27 -11.06 7.50
C TYR A 126 -7.75 -10.99 7.09
N LYS A 127 -8.35 -12.10 6.63
CA LYS A 127 -9.80 -12.12 6.33
C LYS A 127 -10.68 -11.81 7.53
N GLU A 128 -10.29 -12.31 8.68
CA GLU A 128 -11.04 -12.12 9.95
C GLU A 128 -10.68 -10.81 10.65
N ASP A 129 -9.58 -10.19 10.27
CA ASP A 129 -9.18 -8.91 10.85
C ASP A 129 -10.14 -7.79 10.46
N VAL A 130 -10.24 -6.83 11.37
CA VAL A 130 -11.06 -5.63 11.17
C VAL A 130 -10.18 -4.40 11.00
N ILE A 131 -10.65 -3.48 10.16
CA ILE A 131 -10.09 -2.14 9.97
C ILE A 131 -11.18 -1.11 10.29
N GLN A 132 -10.78 0.05 10.78
CA GLN A 132 -11.69 1.15 11.05
C GLN A 132 -11.75 2.08 9.84
N LEU A 133 -12.95 2.27 9.29
CA LEU A 133 -13.20 3.13 8.15
C LEU A 133 -14.25 4.20 8.50
N PRO A 134 -14.16 5.38 7.86
CA PRO A 134 -15.16 6.42 8.03
C PRO A 134 -16.50 5.98 7.42
N VAL A 135 -17.57 6.34 8.09
CA VAL A 135 -18.93 6.12 7.60
C VAL A 135 -19.68 7.44 7.42
N LYS A 136 -20.67 7.42 6.54
CA LYS A 136 -21.54 8.57 6.22
C LYS A 136 -22.20 9.12 7.48
N PRO A 137 -22.50 10.42 7.54
CA PRO A 137 -23.25 11.00 8.64
C PRO A 137 -24.63 10.33 8.81
N GLY A 138 -24.98 10.02 10.04
CA GLY A 138 -26.27 9.38 10.37
C GLY A 138 -26.27 7.86 10.28
N THR A 139 -25.15 7.21 9.91
CA THR A 139 -25.01 5.75 9.95
C THR A 139 -25.27 5.21 11.36
N ASP A 140 -26.12 4.19 11.45
CA ASP A 140 -26.45 3.48 12.69
C ASP A 140 -25.18 2.88 13.35
N GLU A 141 -25.21 2.74 14.67
CA GLU A 141 -24.05 2.20 15.39
C GLU A 141 -23.93 0.69 15.33
N LEU A 142 -25.04 0.00 15.21
CA LEU A 142 -25.12 -1.45 15.29
C LEU A 142 -25.45 -2.10 13.93
N ASN A 143 -26.16 -1.35 13.07
CA ASN A 143 -26.64 -1.84 11.78
C ASN A 143 -26.02 -0.99 10.66
N TYR A 144 -24.85 -1.36 10.21
CA TYR A 144 -24.13 -0.72 9.11
C TYR A 144 -23.57 -1.76 8.16
N THR A 145 -23.39 -1.37 6.91
CA THR A 145 -22.88 -2.20 5.82
C THR A 145 -21.77 -1.48 5.07
N GLU A 146 -21.21 -2.11 4.06
CA GLU A 146 -20.24 -1.47 3.15
C GLU A 146 -20.81 -0.23 2.46
N ASP A 147 -22.11 -0.18 2.19
CA ASP A 147 -22.78 0.96 1.57
C ASP A 147 -22.75 2.23 2.43
N ASP A 148 -22.54 2.09 3.74
CA ASP A 148 -22.42 3.19 4.68
C ASP A 148 -21.01 3.79 4.73
N ILE A 149 -20.02 3.15 4.09
CA ILE A 149 -18.65 3.67 4.04
C ILE A 149 -18.63 5.02 3.30
N ASP A 150 -17.93 5.98 3.86
CA ASP A 150 -17.75 7.32 3.27
C ASP A 150 -16.49 7.33 2.40
N TRP A 151 -16.63 6.79 1.18
CA TRP A 151 -15.55 6.72 0.20
C TRP A 151 -15.07 8.11 -0.24
N ASP A 152 -15.99 9.07 -0.34
CA ASP A 152 -15.66 10.45 -0.74
C ASP A 152 -14.78 11.12 0.33
N TYR A 153 -15.08 10.88 1.60
CA TYR A 153 -14.23 11.36 2.69
C TYR A 153 -12.80 10.85 2.57
N MET A 154 -12.62 9.57 2.25
CA MET A 154 -11.28 8.99 2.10
C MET A 154 -10.51 9.63 0.95
N ASP A 155 -11.16 9.79 -0.20
CA ASP A 155 -10.54 10.39 -1.40
C ASP A 155 -10.16 11.86 -1.15
N VAL A 156 -11.04 12.63 -0.49
CA VAL A 156 -10.76 14.02 -0.12
C VAL A 156 -9.64 14.11 0.92
N TYR A 157 -9.70 13.28 1.95
CA TYR A 157 -8.67 13.26 3.00
C TYR A 157 -7.28 12.94 2.42
N ALA A 158 -7.17 11.88 1.61
CA ALA A 158 -5.91 11.50 0.98
C ALA A 158 -5.37 12.62 0.09
N ARG A 159 -6.22 13.28 -0.68
CA ARG A 159 -5.85 14.43 -1.52
C ARG A 159 -5.35 15.62 -0.71
N VAL A 160 -5.96 15.90 0.44
CA VAL A 160 -5.50 16.98 1.33
C VAL A 160 -4.12 16.65 1.89
N MET A 161 -3.91 15.41 2.35
CA MET A 161 -2.62 14.96 2.87
C MET A 161 -1.53 14.99 1.79
N GLU A 162 -1.82 14.56 0.57
CA GLU A 162 -0.89 14.64 -0.56
C GLU A 162 -0.47 16.10 -0.83
N LYS A 163 -1.43 17.02 -0.89
CA LYS A 163 -1.13 18.45 -1.08
C LYS A 163 -0.28 19.02 0.04
N GLN A 164 -0.54 18.62 1.28
CA GLN A 164 0.25 19.07 2.43
C GLN A 164 1.69 18.58 2.32
N VAL A 165 1.92 17.31 2.00
CA VAL A 165 3.28 16.77 1.81
C VAL A 165 4.02 17.48 0.69
N ILE A 166 3.34 17.77 -0.44
CA ILE A 166 3.94 18.53 -1.55
C ILE A 166 4.31 19.94 -1.09
N ALA A 167 3.45 20.63 -0.37
CA ALA A 167 3.72 21.96 0.15
C ALA A 167 4.94 21.97 1.07
N ASP A 168 5.00 21.04 2.03
CA ASP A 168 6.12 20.90 2.97
C ASP A 168 7.46 20.65 2.24
N VAL A 169 7.46 19.82 1.19
CA VAL A 169 8.65 19.55 0.36
C VAL A 169 9.09 20.80 -0.42
N VAL A 170 8.13 21.55 -0.95
CA VAL A 170 8.42 22.81 -1.68
C VAL A 170 9.02 23.85 -0.74
N ASP A 171 8.46 24.02 0.45
CA ASP A 171 8.92 24.95 1.46
C ASP A 171 10.34 24.60 1.92
N TYR A 172 10.59 23.31 2.23
CA TYR A 172 11.94 22.83 2.56
C TYR A 172 12.94 23.11 1.43
N LYS A 173 12.58 22.83 0.19
CA LYS A 173 13.45 23.11 -0.98
C LYS A 173 13.78 24.59 -1.09
N ASN A 174 12.80 25.47 -0.89
CA ASN A 174 13.00 26.91 -0.96
C ASN A 174 13.94 27.39 0.15
N GLU A 175 13.79 26.90 1.37
CA GLU A 175 14.67 27.20 2.51
C GLU A 175 16.12 26.78 2.23
N VAL A 176 16.34 25.57 1.69
CA VAL A 176 17.67 25.08 1.29
C VAL A 176 18.30 26.00 0.22
N ILE A 177 17.53 26.40 -0.78
CA ILE A 177 18.02 27.29 -1.85
C ILE A 177 18.43 28.63 -1.26
N GLU A 178 17.62 29.27 -0.42
CA GLU A 178 17.94 30.57 0.19
C GLU A 178 19.16 30.47 1.10
N THR A 179 19.27 29.43 1.90
CA THR A 179 20.45 29.20 2.77
C THR A 179 21.71 29.04 1.93
N THR A 180 21.66 28.31 0.82
CA THR A 180 22.80 28.11 -0.09
C THR A 180 23.23 29.43 -0.74
N LYS A 181 22.30 30.30 -1.17
CA LYS A 181 22.59 31.62 -1.73
C LYS A 181 23.36 32.52 -0.74
N VAL A 182 23.04 32.41 0.55
CA VAL A 182 23.74 33.18 1.61
C VAL A 182 25.19 32.72 1.77
N ILE A 183 25.43 31.40 1.68
CA ILE A 183 26.78 30.83 1.81
C ILE A 183 27.65 31.18 0.62
N VAL A 184 27.12 31.15 -0.61
CA VAL A 184 27.87 31.42 -1.83
C VAL A 184 28.20 32.91 -2.02
N LYS A 185 27.50 33.83 -1.35
CA LYS A 185 27.75 35.29 -1.40
C LYS A 185 28.83 35.75 -0.42
N LYS A 186 29.39 34.90 0.40
CA LYS A 186 30.54 35.17 1.26
C LYS A 186 31.86 34.71 0.62
#